data_e11a6b358a6d7e184f766dd4d4b05cf4
#
_entry.id   e11a6b358a6d7e184f766dd4d4b05cf4
#
_cell.length_a   1.000
_cell.length_b   1.000
_cell.length_c   1.000
_cell.angle_alpha   90.00
_cell.angle_beta   90.00
_cell.angle_gamma   90.00
#
_symmetry.space_group_name_H-M   'P 1'
#
loop_
_entity.id
_entity.type
_entity.pdbx_description
1 polymer ?
#
loop_
_entity_poly.entity_id
_entity_poly.type
_entity_poly.pdbx_seq_one_letter_code
_entity_poly.pdbx_strand_id
1 'polypeptide(L)'
;VNDHGLPDQRTVLYVHGGAWFQDPLENHFEYLDLLVDALDARVIMPVYPKIPHRDYRTTFELLTKIYKRLLTKIDEPENLVIIGDSAGGQIALAFAQMLKKEQLSQPGHIVLISPVLDATFKNPEARKYEKEDPMLGIDGSKYLVELWAGDAPLDDYKMSPMNGDLEGLGHITLTVGTKETLYPDAVKFSHMLNDKGIKHQFIPGYNLFHIYPLFPIPERQRFLEQLKKIIVTKEL
;
A
#
# COMPACT_ATOMS: atom_id res chain seq x y z
N VAL A 1 -11.70 -1.89 13.78
CA VAL A 1 -13.05 -2.31 13.40
C VAL A 1 -13.11 -3.83 13.42
N ASN A 2 -14.23 -4.44 13.86
CA ASN A 2 -14.52 -5.87 13.79
C ASN A 2 -13.51 -6.79 14.53
N ASP A 3 -13.06 -6.41 15.71
CA ASP A 3 -12.16 -7.23 16.54
C ASP A 3 -12.98 -8.22 17.39
N HIS A 4 -12.94 -9.50 17.05
CA HIS A 4 -13.61 -10.58 17.78
C HIS A 4 -12.72 -11.20 18.88
N GLY A 5 -11.48 -10.75 19.01
CA GLY A 5 -10.51 -11.28 19.97
C GLY A 5 -10.01 -12.69 19.65
N LEU A 6 -10.31 -13.21 18.46
CA LEU A 6 -9.91 -14.55 18.03
C LEU A 6 -8.50 -14.53 17.40
N PRO A 7 -7.61 -15.45 17.79
CA PRO A 7 -6.23 -15.45 17.29
C PRO A 7 -6.11 -15.91 15.84
N ASP A 8 -7.06 -16.65 15.32
CA ASP A 8 -7.15 -17.11 13.92
C ASP A 8 -7.84 -16.10 13.00
N GLN A 9 -8.44 -15.02 13.59
CA GLN A 9 -9.08 -13.97 12.79
C GLN A 9 -8.08 -13.25 11.90
N ARG A 10 -8.36 -13.20 10.58
CA ARG A 10 -7.57 -12.38 9.65
C ARG A 10 -7.49 -10.95 10.15
N THR A 11 -6.31 -10.36 10.04
CA THR A 11 -6.06 -8.99 10.50
C THR A 11 -5.48 -8.15 9.39
N VAL A 12 -6.15 -7.08 9.03
CA VAL A 12 -5.68 -6.08 8.07
C VAL A 12 -5.05 -4.92 8.84
N LEU A 13 -3.80 -4.62 8.52
CA LEU A 13 -3.13 -3.37 8.87
C LEU A 13 -3.22 -2.45 7.65
N TYR A 14 -4.12 -1.46 7.72
CA TYR A 14 -4.33 -0.51 6.65
C TYR A 14 -3.49 0.75 6.87
N VAL A 15 -2.66 1.10 5.91
CA VAL A 15 -1.83 2.32 5.91
C VAL A 15 -2.45 3.29 4.91
N HIS A 16 -3.11 4.34 5.43
CA HIS A 16 -3.84 5.29 4.59
C HIS A 16 -2.91 6.18 3.75
N GLY A 17 -3.41 6.61 2.60
CA GLY A 17 -2.76 7.60 1.74
C GLY A 17 -2.90 9.04 2.26
N GLY A 18 -2.77 10.01 1.36
CA GLY A 18 -2.87 11.43 1.67
C GLY A 18 -1.52 12.15 1.62
N ALA A 19 -0.64 11.72 0.69
CA ALA A 19 0.62 12.38 0.38
C ALA A 19 1.47 12.75 1.62
N TRP A 20 1.47 11.87 2.61
CA TRP A 20 2.22 11.96 3.89
C TRP A 20 1.83 13.13 4.80
N PHE A 21 0.82 13.94 4.44
CA PHE A 21 0.40 15.11 5.24
C PHE A 21 -1.09 15.12 5.61
N GLN A 22 -1.96 14.48 4.83
CA GLN A 22 -3.40 14.47 5.10
C GLN A 22 -3.79 13.38 6.11
N ASP A 23 -4.81 13.66 6.89
CA ASP A 23 -5.50 12.66 7.68
C ASP A 23 -6.38 11.75 6.80
N PRO A 24 -6.79 10.58 7.29
CA PRO A 24 -7.72 9.74 6.54
C PRO A 24 -8.98 10.50 6.15
N LEU A 25 -9.39 10.35 4.90
CA LEU A 25 -10.64 10.92 4.39
C LEU A 25 -11.82 9.99 4.72
N GLU A 26 -13.05 10.50 4.58
CA GLU A 26 -14.28 9.73 4.79
C GLU A 26 -14.30 8.44 3.97
N ASN A 27 -13.86 8.50 2.72
CA ASN A 27 -13.76 7.33 1.84
C ASN A 27 -12.86 6.21 2.39
N HIS A 28 -11.84 6.54 3.19
CA HIS A 28 -11.03 5.51 3.86
C HIS A 28 -11.87 4.74 4.87
N PHE A 29 -12.64 5.44 5.72
CA PHE A 29 -13.47 4.78 6.74
C PHE A 29 -14.55 3.90 6.11
N GLU A 30 -15.23 4.38 5.05
CA GLU A 30 -16.18 3.56 4.29
C GLU A 30 -15.49 2.32 3.69
N TYR A 31 -14.28 2.48 3.16
CA TYR A 31 -13.54 1.37 2.57
C TYR A 31 -13.09 0.33 3.60
N LEU A 32 -12.77 0.75 4.85
CA LEU A 32 -12.47 -0.19 5.93
C LEU A 32 -13.66 -1.11 6.24
N ASP A 33 -14.88 -0.58 6.28
CA ASP A 33 -16.09 -1.39 6.52
C ASP A 33 -16.30 -2.41 5.40
N LEU A 34 -16.06 -1.99 4.14
CA LEU A 34 -16.13 -2.92 3.00
C LEU A 34 -15.05 -4.01 3.04
N LEU A 35 -13.84 -3.69 3.54
CA LEU A 35 -12.78 -4.68 3.74
C LEU A 35 -13.12 -5.67 4.84
N VAL A 36 -13.78 -5.22 5.92
CA VAL A 36 -14.31 -6.12 6.98
C VAL A 36 -15.21 -7.18 6.35
N ASP A 37 -16.18 -6.75 5.55
CA ASP A 37 -17.15 -7.66 4.94
C ASP A 37 -16.52 -8.56 3.86
N ALA A 38 -15.67 -7.98 3.02
CA ALA A 38 -15.07 -8.72 1.90
C ALA A 38 -14.07 -9.79 2.38
N LEU A 39 -13.31 -9.51 3.43
CA LEU A 39 -12.20 -10.36 3.88
C LEU A 39 -12.50 -11.12 5.17
N ASP A 40 -13.66 -10.90 5.80
CA ASP A 40 -13.99 -11.41 7.14
C ASP A 40 -12.83 -11.14 8.12
N ALA A 41 -12.43 -9.87 8.23
CA ALA A 41 -11.21 -9.48 8.89
C ALA A 41 -11.43 -8.45 10.00
N ARG A 42 -10.56 -8.46 10.99
CA ARG A 42 -10.31 -7.30 11.85
C ARG A 42 -9.49 -6.29 11.06
N VAL A 43 -9.90 -5.03 11.02
CA VAL A 43 -9.17 -3.96 10.31
C VAL A 43 -8.66 -2.90 11.28
N ILE A 44 -7.39 -2.57 11.19
CA ILE A 44 -6.70 -1.57 11.99
C ILE A 44 -6.07 -0.55 11.05
N MET A 45 -6.47 0.72 11.18
CA MET A 45 -5.87 1.83 10.44
C MET A 45 -5.27 2.82 11.45
N PRO A 46 -3.95 2.81 11.66
CA PRO A 46 -3.32 3.82 12.50
C PRO A 46 -3.32 5.18 11.81
N VAL A 47 -3.71 6.22 12.53
CA VAL A 47 -3.45 7.60 12.12
C VAL A 47 -2.01 7.92 12.48
N TYR A 48 -1.12 7.71 11.53
CA TYR A 48 0.32 7.85 11.74
C TYR A 48 0.79 9.32 11.74
N PRO A 49 1.92 9.63 12.40
CA PRO A 49 2.52 10.97 12.36
C PRO A 49 2.94 11.36 10.94
N LYS A 50 2.71 12.62 10.57
CA LYS A 50 2.85 13.13 9.20
C LYS A 50 3.66 14.41 9.15
N ILE A 51 4.11 14.79 7.95
CA ILE A 51 4.69 16.10 7.69
C ILE A 51 3.64 17.20 7.90
N PRO A 52 4.06 18.44 8.28
CA PRO A 52 5.45 18.85 8.44
C PRO A 52 6.03 18.54 9.84
N HIS A 53 5.25 17.95 10.75
CA HIS A 53 5.64 17.77 12.14
C HIS A 53 6.57 16.60 12.40
N ARG A 54 6.51 15.57 11.56
CA ARG A 54 7.33 14.35 11.67
C ARG A 54 7.66 13.83 10.27
N ASP A 55 8.79 13.13 10.18
CA ASP A 55 9.24 12.42 8.99
C ASP A 55 8.89 10.92 9.05
N TYR A 56 9.33 10.18 8.04
CA TYR A 56 9.07 8.75 7.88
C TYR A 56 9.49 7.90 9.10
N ARG A 57 10.54 8.27 9.83
CA ARG A 57 11.09 7.49 10.95
C ARG A 57 10.04 7.20 12.00
N THR A 58 9.31 8.23 12.41
CA THR A 58 8.29 8.11 13.46
C THR A 58 7.14 7.19 13.04
N THR A 59 6.79 7.22 11.75
CA THR A 59 5.73 6.34 11.21
C THR A 59 6.19 4.90 11.17
N PHE A 60 7.40 4.62 10.71
CA PHE A 60 7.96 3.26 10.71
C PHE A 60 8.10 2.70 12.13
N GLU A 61 8.53 3.51 13.10
CA GLU A 61 8.56 3.13 14.52
C GLU A 61 7.17 2.77 15.05
N LEU A 62 6.15 3.57 14.74
CA LEU A 62 4.77 3.30 15.15
C LEU A 62 4.27 1.99 14.53
N LEU A 63 4.43 1.82 13.23
CA LEU A 63 4.01 0.61 12.53
C LEU A 63 4.71 -0.63 13.08
N THR A 64 6.00 -0.54 13.38
CA THR A 64 6.77 -1.64 14.00
C THR A 64 6.19 -2.04 15.37
N LYS A 65 5.85 -1.07 16.20
CA LYS A 65 5.24 -1.34 17.52
C LYS A 65 3.87 -2.03 17.36
N ILE A 66 3.05 -1.54 16.44
CA ILE A 66 1.73 -2.13 16.16
C ILE A 66 1.91 -3.55 15.62
N TYR A 67 2.77 -3.73 14.61
CA TYR A 67 2.99 -5.03 13.99
C TYR A 67 3.50 -6.09 14.97
N LYS A 68 4.50 -5.76 15.78
CA LYS A 68 5.00 -6.64 16.85
C LYS A 68 3.90 -7.04 17.83
N ARG A 69 3.01 -6.10 18.20
CA ARG A 69 1.85 -6.41 19.04
C ARG A 69 0.84 -7.30 18.32
N LEU A 70 0.63 -7.14 17.02
CA LEU A 70 -0.26 -8.03 16.26
C LEU A 70 0.29 -9.45 16.21
N LEU A 71 1.59 -9.61 15.97
CA LEU A 71 2.23 -10.93 15.99
C LEU A 71 2.05 -11.69 17.32
N THR A 72 1.85 -11.01 18.46
CA THR A 72 1.56 -11.68 19.75
C THR A 72 0.08 -12.06 19.93
N LYS A 73 -0.79 -11.68 19.00
CA LYS A 73 -2.24 -11.87 19.10
C LYS A 73 -2.84 -12.80 18.04
N ILE A 74 -2.02 -13.23 17.10
CA ILE A 74 -2.43 -14.09 15.99
C ILE A 74 -1.64 -15.38 16.03
N ASP A 75 -2.26 -16.47 15.59
CA ASP A 75 -1.61 -17.77 15.54
C ASP A 75 -0.64 -17.88 14.36
N GLU A 76 -1.05 -17.39 13.18
CA GLU A 76 -0.31 -17.52 11.95
C GLU A 76 -0.06 -16.15 11.29
N PRO A 77 1.20 -15.75 11.07
CA PRO A 77 1.54 -14.49 10.39
C PRO A 77 0.90 -14.35 9.00
N GLU A 78 0.61 -15.47 8.34
CA GLU A 78 -0.08 -15.54 7.05
C GLU A 78 -1.49 -14.95 7.10
N ASN A 79 -2.11 -14.86 8.28
CA ASN A 79 -3.39 -14.20 8.51
C ASN A 79 -3.28 -12.67 8.57
N LEU A 80 -2.06 -12.12 8.60
CA LEU A 80 -1.85 -10.67 8.46
C LEU A 80 -1.89 -10.26 6.99
N VAL A 81 -2.59 -9.17 6.75
CA VAL A 81 -2.63 -8.48 5.45
C VAL A 81 -2.21 -7.03 5.68
N ILE A 82 -1.24 -6.54 4.95
CA ILE A 82 -0.90 -5.11 4.92
C ILE A 82 -1.52 -4.52 3.66
N ILE A 83 -2.36 -3.51 3.81
CA ILE A 83 -2.96 -2.77 2.68
C ILE A 83 -2.51 -1.33 2.77
N GLY A 84 -2.17 -0.71 1.65
CA GLY A 84 -1.90 0.73 1.61
C GLY A 84 -2.26 1.34 0.28
N ASP A 85 -2.76 2.57 0.34
CA ASP A 85 -3.10 3.37 -0.84
C ASP A 85 -2.16 4.57 -0.99
N SER A 86 -1.80 4.93 -2.23
CA SER A 86 -0.98 6.12 -2.54
C SER A 86 0.32 6.17 -1.73
N ALA A 87 0.54 7.21 -0.94
CA ALA A 87 1.64 7.32 0.02
C ALA A 87 1.65 6.16 1.03
N GLY A 88 0.47 5.69 1.45
CA GLY A 88 0.33 4.52 2.32
C GLY A 88 0.77 3.23 1.63
N GLY A 89 0.58 3.11 0.32
CA GLY A 89 1.09 2.00 -0.48
C GLY A 89 2.62 1.97 -0.55
N GLN A 90 3.25 3.14 -0.67
CA GLN A 90 4.71 3.29 -0.54
C GLN A 90 5.17 2.80 0.83
N ILE A 91 4.54 3.31 1.90
CA ILE A 91 4.88 2.92 3.27
C ILE A 91 4.68 1.41 3.47
N ALA A 92 3.57 0.84 3.00
CA ALA A 92 3.25 -0.58 3.16
C ALA A 92 4.31 -1.51 2.55
N LEU A 93 4.74 -1.23 1.32
CA LEU A 93 5.77 -2.03 0.66
C LEU A 93 7.15 -1.85 1.31
N ALA A 94 7.55 -0.63 1.61
CA ALA A 94 8.79 -0.34 2.31
C ALA A 94 8.82 -0.96 3.72
N PHE A 95 7.68 -0.97 4.41
CA PHE A 95 7.54 -1.59 5.72
C PHE A 95 7.72 -3.11 5.65
N ALA A 96 7.11 -3.78 4.68
CA ALA A 96 7.31 -5.23 4.49
C ALA A 96 8.78 -5.58 4.24
N GLN A 97 9.51 -4.79 3.46
CA GLN A 97 10.95 -4.94 3.25
C GLN A 97 11.75 -4.71 4.56
N MET A 98 11.35 -3.73 5.35
CA MET A 98 11.97 -3.48 6.67
C MET A 98 11.72 -4.65 7.62
N LEU A 99 10.51 -5.23 7.66
CA LEU A 99 10.21 -6.43 8.45
C LEU A 99 11.16 -7.58 8.09
N LYS A 100 11.39 -7.82 6.79
CA LYS A 100 12.35 -8.82 6.33
C LYS A 100 13.76 -8.53 6.84
N LYS A 101 14.22 -7.29 6.71
CA LYS A 101 15.55 -6.87 7.17
C LYS A 101 15.73 -7.02 8.69
N GLU A 102 14.66 -6.80 9.46
CA GLU A 102 14.62 -6.99 10.90
C GLU A 102 14.32 -8.44 11.33
N GLN A 103 14.23 -9.37 10.38
CA GLN A 103 13.94 -10.80 10.61
C GLN A 103 12.60 -11.02 11.36
N LEU A 104 11.63 -10.14 11.13
CA LEU A 104 10.26 -10.30 11.59
C LEU A 104 9.45 -11.11 10.56
N SER A 105 8.48 -11.87 11.06
CA SER A 105 7.57 -12.64 10.19
C SER A 105 6.88 -11.73 9.18
N GLN A 106 6.80 -12.21 7.93
CA GLN A 106 6.10 -11.49 6.87
C GLN A 106 4.58 -11.62 7.00
N PRO A 107 3.80 -10.62 6.56
CA PRO A 107 2.37 -10.81 6.36
C PRO A 107 2.13 -11.82 5.22
N GLY A 108 0.98 -12.49 5.21
CA GLY A 108 0.60 -13.36 4.10
C GLY A 108 0.38 -12.58 2.80
N HIS A 109 -0.18 -11.38 2.90
CA HIS A 109 -0.51 -10.55 1.74
C HIS A 109 -0.12 -9.09 1.93
N ILE A 110 0.30 -8.45 0.81
CA ILE A 110 0.59 -7.02 0.70
C ILE A 110 -0.24 -6.49 -0.46
N VAL A 111 -1.20 -5.60 -0.19
CA VAL A 111 -2.08 -5.01 -1.19
C VAL A 111 -1.71 -3.54 -1.38
N LEU A 112 -1.35 -3.20 -2.60
CA LEU A 112 -0.88 -1.88 -2.98
C LEU A 112 -1.90 -1.23 -3.92
N ILE A 113 -2.53 -0.15 -3.47
CA ILE A 113 -3.53 0.60 -4.23
C ILE A 113 -2.89 1.90 -4.71
N SER A 114 -2.63 2.04 -6.00
CA SER A 114 -2.00 3.22 -6.60
C SER A 114 -0.75 3.69 -5.83
N PRO A 115 0.22 2.81 -5.51
CA PRO A 115 1.33 3.14 -4.62
C PRO A 115 2.35 4.09 -5.26
N VAL A 116 2.97 4.97 -4.47
CA VAL A 116 4.20 5.66 -4.87
C VAL A 116 5.36 4.67 -4.78
N LEU A 117 5.87 4.22 -5.92
CA LEU A 117 6.93 3.19 -6.00
C LEU A 117 8.32 3.78 -6.19
N ASP A 118 8.42 4.96 -6.82
CA ASP A 118 9.64 5.74 -7.03
C ASP A 118 9.42 7.20 -6.60
N ALA A 119 9.93 7.56 -5.44
CA ALA A 119 9.82 8.92 -4.89
C ALA A 119 10.67 9.95 -5.64
N THR A 120 11.56 9.51 -6.52
CA THR A 120 12.34 10.44 -7.35
C THR A 120 11.52 11.06 -8.47
N PHE A 121 10.39 10.45 -8.83
CA PHE A 121 9.51 10.86 -9.95
C PHE A 121 10.27 11.11 -11.25
N LYS A 122 11.34 10.32 -11.50
CA LYS A 122 12.21 10.48 -12.68
C LYS A 122 11.66 9.81 -13.95
N ASN A 123 10.60 8.98 -13.81
CA ASN A 123 10.04 8.31 -14.97
C ASN A 123 9.42 9.34 -15.95
N PRO A 124 9.98 9.49 -17.17
CA PRO A 124 9.48 10.50 -18.11
C PRO A 124 8.07 10.21 -18.62
N GLU A 125 7.65 8.94 -18.57
CA GLU A 125 6.31 8.55 -18.98
C GLU A 125 5.25 9.10 -18.02
N ALA A 126 5.55 9.25 -16.73
CA ALA A 126 4.60 9.77 -15.73
C ALA A 126 4.06 11.15 -16.10
N ARG A 127 4.90 12.03 -16.66
CA ARG A 127 4.47 13.37 -17.10
C ARG A 127 3.44 13.37 -18.23
N LYS A 128 3.35 12.31 -19.00
CA LYS A 128 2.33 12.19 -20.06
C LYS A 128 0.93 12.04 -19.48
N TYR A 129 0.84 11.48 -18.27
CA TYR A 129 -0.42 11.24 -17.57
C TYR A 129 -0.90 12.44 -16.74
N GLU A 130 -0.03 13.42 -16.40
CA GLU A 130 -0.41 14.58 -15.58
C GLU A 130 -1.63 15.34 -16.09
N LYS A 131 -1.85 15.37 -17.40
CA LYS A 131 -3.00 16.06 -18.01
C LYS A 131 -4.32 15.31 -17.84
N GLU A 132 -4.23 14.00 -17.65
CA GLU A 132 -5.39 13.11 -17.50
C GLU A 132 -5.66 12.75 -16.04
N ASP A 133 -4.66 12.94 -15.16
CA ASP A 133 -4.77 12.67 -13.72
C ASP A 133 -5.47 13.84 -13.02
N PRO A 134 -6.69 13.64 -12.49
CA PRO A 134 -7.42 14.72 -11.83
C PRO A 134 -6.96 14.99 -10.40
N MET A 135 -6.04 14.18 -9.86
CA MET A 135 -5.69 14.20 -8.44
C MET A 135 -4.23 14.50 -8.15
N LEU A 136 -3.31 14.06 -9.01
CA LEU A 136 -1.87 14.12 -8.74
C LEU A 136 -1.14 15.03 -9.71
N GLY A 137 -0.23 15.85 -9.13
CA GLY A 137 0.78 16.59 -9.87
C GLY A 137 2.18 16.16 -9.42
N ILE A 138 3.07 15.90 -10.36
CA ILE A 138 4.40 15.35 -10.09
C ILE A 138 5.23 16.30 -9.22
N ASP A 139 5.27 17.59 -9.54
CA ASP A 139 6.12 18.54 -8.82
C ASP A 139 5.65 18.74 -7.37
N GLY A 140 4.32 18.78 -7.15
CA GLY A 140 3.74 18.81 -5.80
C GLY A 140 4.02 17.55 -5.00
N SER A 141 3.85 16.38 -5.62
CA SER A 141 4.13 15.09 -4.98
C SER A 141 5.61 14.96 -4.59
N LYS A 142 6.50 15.42 -5.48
CA LYS A 142 7.94 15.42 -5.23
C LYS A 142 8.31 16.32 -4.04
N TYR A 143 7.76 17.53 -3.98
CA TYR A 143 7.98 18.44 -2.85
C TYR A 143 7.54 17.81 -1.52
N LEU A 144 6.37 17.16 -1.50
CA LEU A 144 5.86 16.53 -0.28
C LEU A 144 6.70 15.33 0.15
N VAL A 145 7.17 14.50 -0.79
CA VAL A 145 8.02 13.35 -0.42
C VAL A 145 9.41 13.80 0.02
N GLU A 146 9.95 14.90 -0.48
CA GLU A 146 11.19 15.49 0.01
C GLU A 146 11.07 15.91 1.49
N LEU A 147 9.96 16.51 1.87
CA LEU A 147 9.67 16.81 3.29
C LEU A 147 9.52 15.53 4.12
N TRP A 148 8.84 14.51 3.58
CA TRP A 148 8.67 13.22 4.24
C TRP A 148 9.98 12.47 4.44
N ALA A 149 10.85 12.51 3.45
CA ALA A 149 12.16 11.86 3.48
C ALA A 149 13.13 12.51 4.49
N GLY A 150 12.95 13.81 4.77
CA GLY A 150 13.90 14.55 5.61
C GLY A 150 15.30 14.55 5.00
N ASP A 151 16.24 13.86 5.63
CA ASP A 151 17.64 13.73 5.15
C ASP A 151 17.90 12.40 4.41
N ALA A 152 16.87 11.53 4.27
CA ALA A 152 17.04 10.28 3.53
C ALA A 152 17.10 10.53 2.02
N PRO A 153 17.94 9.81 1.28
CA PRO A 153 17.92 9.83 -0.17
C PRO A 153 16.58 9.36 -0.73
N LEU A 154 16.05 10.03 -1.76
CA LEU A 154 14.77 9.64 -2.36
C LEU A 154 14.81 8.27 -3.04
N ASP A 155 15.96 7.76 -3.40
CA ASP A 155 16.17 6.42 -3.95
C ASP A 155 16.38 5.32 -2.89
N ASP A 156 16.46 5.68 -1.60
CA ASP A 156 16.40 4.69 -0.50
C ASP A 156 15.09 3.89 -0.58
N TYR A 157 15.14 2.60 -0.29
CA TYR A 157 13.97 1.72 -0.40
C TYR A 157 12.78 2.15 0.46
N LYS A 158 12.99 2.90 1.53
CA LYS A 158 11.91 3.43 2.36
C LYS A 158 11.13 4.55 1.66
N MET A 159 11.79 5.25 0.71
CA MET A 159 11.15 6.28 -0.11
C MET A 159 10.71 5.71 -1.46
N SER A 160 11.59 4.95 -2.10
CA SER A 160 11.36 4.29 -3.40
C SER A 160 11.38 2.78 -3.25
N PRO A 161 10.28 2.16 -2.77
CA PRO A 161 10.29 0.75 -2.39
C PRO A 161 10.50 -0.21 -3.58
N MET A 162 10.36 0.24 -4.83
CA MET A 162 10.76 -0.57 -5.98
C MET A 162 12.26 -0.86 -6.04
N ASN A 163 13.11 -0.08 -5.34
CA ASN A 163 14.54 -0.24 -5.29
C ASN A 163 15.01 -1.23 -4.21
N GLY A 164 14.11 -1.70 -3.37
CA GLY A 164 14.45 -2.57 -2.26
C GLY A 164 14.45 -4.05 -2.61
N ASP A 165 14.65 -4.88 -1.59
CA ASP A 165 14.61 -6.34 -1.74
C ASP A 165 13.17 -6.85 -1.69
N LEU A 166 12.71 -7.39 -2.81
CA LEU A 166 11.33 -7.85 -3.03
C LEU A 166 11.16 -9.36 -2.83
N GLU A 167 12.25 -10.11 -2.71
CA GLU A 167 12.21 -11.56 -2.56
C GLU A 167 11.75 -11.97 -1.15
N GLY A 168 10.94 -13.02 -1.06
CA GLY A 168 10.48 -13.57 0.23
C GLY A 168 9.54 -12.64 1.02
N LEU A 169 8.95 -11.64 0.38
CA LEU A 169 7.85 -10.86 0.94
C LEU A 169 6.55 -11.65 0.86
N GLY A 170 5.52 -11.21 1.60
CA GLY A 170 4.16 -11.71 1.43
C GLY A 170 3.65 -11.54 -0.01
N HIS A 171 2.56 -12.24 -0.35
CA HIS A 171 2.01 -12.18 -1.71
C HIS A 171 1.59 -10.75 -2.08
N ILE A 172 2.13 -10.22 -3.17
CA ILE A 172 1.88 -8.84 -3.61
C ILE A 172 0.67 -8.81 -4.55
N THR A 173 -0.31 -7.98 -4.22
CA THR A 173 -1.40 -7.57 -5.13
C THR A 173 -1.27 -6.08 -5.39
N LEU A 174 -1.17 -5.70 -6.66
CA LEU A 174 -1.00 -4.31 -7.11
C LEU A 174 -2.19 -3.90 -7.96
N THR A 175 -2.84 -2.79 -7.62
CA THR A 175 -3.85 -2.13 -8.46
C THR A 175 -3.51 -0.66 -8.66
N VAL A 176 -3.88 -0.14 -9.81
CA VAL A 176 -3.60 1.25 -10.23
C VAL A 176 -4.57 1.65 -11.33
N GLY A 177 -5.05 2.89 -11.33
CA GLY A 177 -5.83 3.44 -12.43
C GLY A 177 -4.96 3.69 -13.66
N THR A 178 -5.46 3.41 -14.87
CA THR A 178 -4.64 3.62 -16.08
C THR A 178 -4.59 5.08 -16.54
N LYS A 179 -5.23 6.00 -15.81
CA LYS A 179 -5.22 7.44 -16.08
C LYS A 179 -4.53 8.26 -14.96
N GLU A 180 -3.65 7.64 -14.21
CA GLU A 180 -2.91 8.34 -13.15
C GLU A 180 -1.40 8.39 -13.40
N THR A 181 -0.74 9.39 -12.84
CA THR A 181 0.70 9.63 -12.97
C THR A 181 1.57 8.48 -12.43
N LEU A 182 1.04 7.65 -11.52
CA LEU A 182 1.76 6.51 -10.93
C LEU A 182 1.64 5.22 -11.77
N TYR A 183 0.78 5.20 -12.80
CA TYR A 183 0.56 4.02 -13.65
C TYR A 183 1.84 3.48 -14.32
N PRO A 184 2.70 4.31 -14.94
CA PRO A 184 3.92 3.82 -15.58
C PRO A 184 4.89 3.13 -14.62
N ASP A 185 5.01 3.62 -13.40
CA ASP A 185 5.86 2.99 -12.38
C ASP A 185 5.25 1.68 -11.85
N ALA A 186 3.93 1.61 -11.75
CA ALA A 186 3.24 0.38 -11.39
C ALA A 186 3.42 -0.72 -12.46
N VAL A 187 3.34 -0.37 -13.74
CA VAL A 187 3.64 -1.29 -14.86
C VAL A 187 5.09 -1.76 -14.79
N LYS A 188 6.04 -0.83 -14.64
CA LYS A 188 7.47 -1.14 -14.50
C LYS A 188 7.71 -2.09 -13.32
N PHE A 189 7.09 -1.83 -12.18
CA PHE A 189 7.23 -2.66 -10.98
C PHE A 189 6.69 -4.09 -11.20
N SER A 190 5.53 -4.23 -11.84
CA SER A 190 4.99 -5.54 -12.21
C SER A 190 5.93 -6.32 -13.13
N HIS A 191 6.53 -5.64 -14.13
CA HIS A 191 7.56 -6.26 -14.97
C HIS A 191 8.79 -6.70 -14.17
N MET A 192 9.28 -5.85 -13.25
CA MET A 192 10.41 -6.20 -12.38
C MET A 192 10.13 -7.42 -11.50
N LEU A 193 8.90 -7.56 -10.97
CA LEU A 193 8.50 -8.75 -10.22
C LEU A 193 8.50 -10.01 -11.11
N ASN A 194 7.99 -9.91 -12.34
CA ASN A 194 8.02 -11.01 -13.31
C ASN A 194 9.45 -11.42 -13.65
N ASP A 195 10.33 -10.46 -13.92
CA ASP A 195 11.74 -10.72 -14.29
C ASP A 195 12.50 -11.41 -13.15
N LYS A 196 12.10 -11.16 -11.90
CA LYS A 196 12.62 -11.83 -10.70
C LYS A 196 11.92 -13.18 -10.39
N GLY A 197 10.91 -13.58 -11.17
CA GLY A 197 10.12 -14.77 -10.90
C GLY A 197 9.23 -14.67 -9.65
N ILE A 198 8.94 -13.46 -9.18
CA ILE A 198 8.09 -13.22 -8.01
C ILE A 198 6.63 -13.22 -8.44
N LYS A 199 5.88 -14.23 -7.98
CA LYS A 199 4.44 -14.31 -8.24
C LYS A 199 3.70 -13.15 -7.57
N HIS A 200 2.88 -12.46 -8.32
CA HIS A 200 2.08 -11.35 -7.86
C HIS A 200 0.80 -11.21 -8.69
N GLN A 201 -0.15 -10.39 -8.21
CA GLN A 201 -1.34 -10.02 -8.97
C GLN A 201 -1.24 -8.56 -9.39
N PHE A 202 -1.40 -8.28 -10.69
CA PHE A 202 -1.50 -6.92 -11.22
C PHE A 202 -2.89 -6.70 -11.80
N ILE A 203 -3.66 -5.78 -11.22
CA ILE A 203 -5.08 -5.52 -11.51
C ILE A 203 -5.24 -4.05 -11.93
N PRO A 204 -4.95 -3.69 -13.20
CA PRO A 204 -5.11 -2.32 -13.66
C PRO A 204 -6.59 -1.92 -13.76
N GLY A 205 -6.93 -0.75 -13.24
CA GLY A 205 -8.25 -0.12 -13.40
C GLY A 205 -8.32 0.65 -14.72
N TYR A 206 -8.84 0.05 -15.77
CA TYR A 206 -8.89 0.65 -17.11
C TYR A 206 -9.76 1.91 -17.14
N ASN A 207 -9.19 3.01 -17.65
CA ASN A 207 -9.80 4.35 -17.68
C ASN A 207 -10.17 4.91 -16.30
N LEU A 208 -9.59 4.38 -15.23
CA LEU A 208 -9.82 4.84 -13.87
C LEU A 208 -8.69 5.74 -13.37
N PHE A 209 -8.99 6.47 -12.33
CA PHE A 209 -8.18 7.49 -11.68
C PHE A 209 -7.50 6.96 -10.42
N HIS A 210 -6.70 7.80 -9.78
CA HIS A 210 -5.93 7.50 -8.58
C HIS A 210 -6.79 6.96 -7.44
N ILE A 211 -6.33 5.88 -6.80
CA ILE A 211 -6.99 5.17 -5.68
C ILE A 211 -8.48 4.85 -5.93
N TYR A 212 -8.85 4.55 -7.17
CA TYR A 212 -10.24 4.27 -7.55
C TYR A 212 -10.99 3.29 -6.64
N PRO A 213 -10.35 2.27 -6.02
CA PRO A 213 -11.07 1.34 -5.15
C PRO A 213 -11.68 1.98 -3.90
N LEU A 214 -11.25 3.19 -3.52
CA LEU A 214 -11.79 3.90 -2.37
C LEU A 214 -13.07 4.67 -2.69
N PHE A 215 -13.43 4.79 -3.97
CA PHE A 215 -14.58 5.58 -4.41
C PHE A 215 -15.80 4.71 -4.68
N PRO A 216 -17.05 5.24 -4.50
CA PRO A 216 -18.28 4.49 -4.67
C PRO A 216 -18.64 4.27 -6.16
N ILE A 217 -17.80 3.53 -6.87
CA ILE A 217 -17.95 3.15 -8.27
C ILE A 217 -18.06 1.62 -8.41
N PRO A 218 -18.64 1.10 -9.51
CA PRO A 218 -18.80 -0.35 -9.69
C PRO A 218 -17.48 -1.13 -9.65
N GLU A 219 -16.38 -0.52 -10.08
CA GLU A 219 -15.06 -1.12 -10.12
C GLU A 219 -14.50 -1.38 -8.71
N ARG A 220 -14.90 -0.59 -7.71
CA ARG A 220 -14.59 -0.86 -6.29
C ARG A 220 -15.08 -2.26 -5.88
N GLN A 221 -16.35 -2.58 -6.19
CA GLN A 221 -16.91 -3.86 -5.83
C GLN A 221 -16.21 -5.02 -6.55
N ARG A 222 -15.88 -4.86 -7.83
CA ARG A 222 -15.14 -5.86 -8.61
C ARG A 222 -13.74 -6.11 -8.00
N PHE A 223 -13.07 -5.05 -7.57
CA PHE A 223 -11.77 -5.16 -6.93
C PHE A 223 -11.86 -5.90 -5.57
N LEU A 224 -12.85 -5.59 -4.74
CA LEU A 224 -13.09 -6.29 -3.47
C LEU A 224 -13.38 -7.78 -3.68
N GLU A 225 -14.16 -8.14 -4.70
CA GLU A 225 -14.41 -9.54 -5.07
C GLU A 225 -13.11 -10.26 -5.50
N GLN A 226 -12.24 -9.58 -6.26
CA GLN A 226 -10.93 -10.12 -6.62
C GLN A 226 -10.04 -10.28 -5.38
N LEU A 227 -10.00 -9.30 -4.48
CA LEU A 227 -9.26 -9.44 -3.21
C LEU A 227 -9.76 -10.63 -2.38
N LYS A 228 -11.08 -10.81 -2.30
CA LYS A 228 -11.67 -11.97 -1.62
C LYS A 228 -11.18 -13.28 -2.23
N LYS A 229 -11.16 -13.40 -3.55
CA LYS A 229 -10.64 -14.60 -4.23
C LYS A 229 -9.16 -14.84 -3.92
N ILE A 230 -8.34 -13.81 -3.97
CA ILE A 230 -6.89 -13.92 -3.74
C ILE A 230 -6.59 -14.26 -2.28
N ILE A 231 -7.22 -13.56 -1.33
CA ILE A 231 -6.83 -13.60 0.09
C ILE A 231 -7.60 -14.67 0.86
N VAL A 232 -8.89 -14.85 0.57
CA VAL A 232 -9.77 -15.74 1.34
C VAL A 232 -9.85 -17.12 0.72
N THR A 233 -10.21 -17.22 -0.57
CA THR A 233 -10.41 -18.51 -1.24
C THR A 233 -9.13 -19.06 -1.87
N LYS A 234 -8.06 -18.23 -1.94
CA LYS A 234 -6.75 -18.59 -2.54
C LYS A 234 -6.87 -19.11 -3.97
N GLU A 235 -7.83 -18.58 -4.72
CA GLU A 235 -8.00 -18.78 -6.14
C GLU A 235 -7.07 -17.82 -6.90
N LEU A 236 -5.88 -18.30 -7.28
CA LEU A 236 -4.83 -17.52 -7.95
C LEU A 236 -4.83 -17.78 -9.46
#